data_20c7f2b9fbe9d367e735676134f1430e
#
_entry.id   20c7f2b9fbe9d367e735676134f1430e
#
_cell.length_a   1.000
_cell.length_b   1.000
_cell.length_c   1.000
_cell.angle_alpha   90.00
_cell.angle_beta   90.00
_cell.angle_gamma   90.00
#
_symmetry.space_group_name_H-M   'P 1'
#
loop_
_entity.id
_entity.type
_entity.pdbx_description
1 polymer ?
#
loop_
_entity_poly.entity_id
_entity_poly.type
_entity_poly.pdbx_seq_one_letter_code
_entity_poly.pdbx_strand_id
1 'polypeptide(L)'
;MAIILTDYKLFSKITDKIVETYDNKGPEEVPNEDTDVKEEKHMIQSTSERQLQKDYILVLKDLTKYYNKLLAVNGLCLGVKQFECFGLLGLNGAGKTTTFKMMTGDVKITYGEAWVKGYSIKSRIKDVQKLIGYCPQFDALLDDLTAKESLTMFALLRGVPMDDCKYLADKLARDFDFQRHLNKKVKELSGGNKRKLSTSISLIGDPPVIYLDEPTTGMDPATKRYLWDALCKVRDNGKCVVLTSHSMEECEALCTRLAIMVNGNFKCLGSTQHLKNKFAEGYTLTIKIKKSPDSVEPHADTTQIEDFVARNFPKAKQREKHQELLTYYIVDTSIPWSRMFGILEKGKKQLNIEDYSLG
;
A
#
# COMPACT_ATOMS: atom_id res chain seq x y z
N MET A 1 -11.28 33.10 -26.10
CA MET A 1 -10.50 33.08 -24.84
C MET A 1 -11.29 33.62 -23.65
N ALA A 2 -12.03 34.73 -23.73
CA ALA A 2 -12.84 35.27 -22.64
C ALA A 2 -14.00 34.33 -22.18
N ILE A 3 -14.64 33.60 -23.09
CA ILE A 3 -15.77 32.71 -22.81
C ILE A 3 -15.31 31.49 -21.99
N ILE A 4 -14.15 30.90 -22.28
CA ILE A 4 -13.60 29.74 -21.54
C ILE A 4 -13.21 30.13 -20.11
N LEU A 5 -12.74 31.36 -19.89
CA LEU A 5 -12.39 31.87 -18.54
C LEU A 5 -13.63 32.19 -17.68
N THR A 6 -14.75 32.57 -18.29
CA THR A 6 -16.03 32.78 -17.59
C THR A 6 -16.67 31.47 -17.19
N ASP A 7 -16.61 30.45 -18.02
CA ASP A 7 -17.12 29.10 -17.70
C ASP A 7 -16.30 28.44 -16.58
N TYR A 8 -14.98 28.62 -16.57
CA TYR A 8 -14.13 28.10 -15.49
C TYR A 8 -14.42 28.76 -14.14
N LYS A 9 -14.66 30.10 -14.13
CA LYS A 9 -15.05 30.85 -12.92
C LYS A 9 -16.46 30.51 -12.46
N LEU A 10 -17.38 30.22 -13.38
CA LEU A 10 -18.73 29.79 -13.05
C LEU A 10 -18.72 28.37 -12.50
N PHE A 11 -17.95 27.47 -13.10
CA PHE A 11 -17.76 26.08 -12.63
C PHE A 11 -17.11 26.07 -11.25
N SER A 12 -16.07 26.89 -10.99
CA SER A 12 -15.45 26.98 -9.67
C SER A 12 -16.41 27.51 -8.61
N LYS A 13 -17.23 28.52 -8.93
CA LYS A 13 -18.27 29.05 -8.01
C LYS A 13 -19.39 28.05 -7.74
N ILE A 14 -19.77 27.24 -8.72
CA ILE A 14 -20.78 26.18 -8.54
C ILE A 14 -20.19 25.04 -7.70
N THR A 15 -18.94 24.63 -7.97
CA THR A 15 -18.24 23.65 -7.14
C THR A 15 -18.00 24.14 -5.72
N ASP A 16 -17.61 25.40 -5.54
CA ASP A 16 -17.44 26.00 -4.20
C ASP A 16 -18.78 26.07 -3.43
N LYS A 17 -19.90 26.43 -4.08
CA LYS A 17 -21.22 26.42 -3.46
C LYS A 17 -21.71 25.01 -3.12
N ILE A 18 -21.44 24.03 -3.99
CA ILE A 18 -21.79 22.63 -3.71
C ILE A 18 -20.90 22.09 -2.57
N VAL A 19 -19.63 22.46 -2.53
CA VAL A 19 -18.70 22.12 -1.43
C VAL A 19 -19.17 22.74 -0.13
N GLU A 20 -19.55 24.04 -0.10
CA GLU A 20 -20.12 24.69 1.10
C GLU A 20 -21.36 23.99 1.66
N THR A 21 -22.19 23.37 0.81
CA THR A 21 -23.39 22.64 1.26
C THR A 21 -23.06 21.30 1.94
N TYR A 22 -21.89 20.72 1.66
CA TYR A 22 -21.40 19.47 2.24
C TYR A 22 -20.25 19.65 3.24
N ASP A 23 -19.67 20.84 3.36
CA ASP A 23 -18.55 21.15 4.25
C ASP A 23 -18.84 20.94 5.75
N ASN A 24 -20.11 20.73 6.13
CA ASN A 24 -20.52 20.44 7.50
C ASN A 24 -21.02 19.01 7.71
N LYS A 25 -20.97 18.14 6.69
CA LYS A 25 -21.39 16.75 6.86
C LYS A 25 -20.22 15.94 7.45
N GLY A 26 -20.37 15.60 8.73
CA GLY A 26 -19.42 14.78 9.46
C GLY A 26 -19.36 13.33 8.96
N PRO A 27 -18.48 12.50 9.56
CA PRO A 27 -18.38 11.08 9.21
C PRO A 27 -19.67 10.35 9.50
N GLU A 28 -19.94 9.32 8.69
CA GLU A 28 -21.07 8.39 8.90
C GLU A 28 -20.65 7.25 9.83
N GLU A 29 -21.58 6.76 10.66
CA GLU A 29 -21.30 5.61 11.52
C GLU A 29 -21.03 4.35 10.71
N VAL A 30 -20.03 3.57 11.12
CA VAL A 30 -19.66 2.30 10.50
C VAL A 30 -20.14 1.16 11.38
N PRO A 31 -21.15 0.40 10.97
CA PRO A 31 -21.58 -0.76 11.74
C PRO A 31 -20.48 -1.83 11.74
N ASN A 32 -20.24 -2.47 12.89
CA ASN A 32 -19.24 -3.54 13.08
C ASN A 32 -17.80 -3.14 12.73
N GLU A 33 -17.39 -1.95 13.13
CA GLU A 33 -16.00 -1.51 13.03
C GLU A 33 -15.09 -2.41 13.89
N ASP A 34 -13.92 -2.78 13.36
CA ASP A 34 -12.93 -3.62 14.05
C ASP A 34 -12.42 -2.97 15.35
N THR A 35 -12.07 -3.78 16.35
CA THR A 35 -11.61 -3.31 17.66
C THR A 35 -10.36 -2.45 17.57
N ASP A 36 -9.37 -2.86 16.77
CA ASP A 36 -8.11 -2.11 16.63
C ASP A 36 -8.35 -0.73 15.97
N VAL A 37 -9.28 -0.67 15.01
CA VAL A 37 -9.68 0.60 14.37
C VAL A 37 -10.37 1.51 15.37
N LYS A 38 -11.30 0.97 16.20
CA LYS A 38 -11.97 1.73 17.26
C LYS A 38 -11.01 2.26 18.31
N GLU A 39 -10.04 1.46 18.71
CA GLU A 39 -9.02 1.87 19.70
C GLU A 39 -8.15 3.00 19.15
N GLU A 40 -7.65 2.89 17.91
CA GLU A 40 -6.89 3.95 17.25
C GLU A 40 -7.72 5.24 17.13
N LYS A 41 -8.98 5.12 16.70
CA LYS A 41 -9.93 6.24 16.59
C LYS A 41 -10.16 6.91 17.93
N HIS A 42 -10.47 6.12 18.96
CA HIS A 42 -10.67 6.64 20.31
C HIS A 42 -9.42 7.34 20.84
N MET A 43 -8.25 6.76 20.64
CA MET A 43 -6.96 7.33 21.04
C MET A 43 -6.71 8.67 20.35
N ILE A 44 -6.90 8.76 19.03
CA ILE A 44 -6.71 10.01 18.26
C ILE A 44 -7.74 11.08 18.68
N GLN A 45 -9.00 10.70 18.93
CA GLN A 45 -10.06 11.66 19.28
C GLN A 45 -9.93 12.16 20.72
N SER A 46 -9.53 11.31 21.67
CA SER A 46 -9.40 11.65 23.11
C SER A 46 -8.10 12.38 23.45
N THR A 47 -7.06 12.22 22.66
CA THR A 47 -5.75 12.86 22.91
C THR A 47 -5.76 14.31 22.41
N SER A 48 -5.13 15.20 23.17
CA SER A 48 -5.00 16.62 22.77
C SER A 48 -4.15 16.77 21.51
N GLU A 49 -4.48 17.71 20.65
CA GLU A 49 -3.75 17.95 19.39
C GLU A 49 -2.26 18.20 19.60
N ARG A 50 -1.89 18.93 20.66
CA ARG A 50 -0.49 19.21 21.01
C ARG A 50 0.28 17.93 21.30
N GLN A 51 -0.34 16.98 22.00
CA GLN A 51 0.29 15.69 22.32
C GLN A 51 0.40 14.82 21.06
N LEU A 52 -0.66 14.74 20.25
CA LEU A 52 -0.64 14.03 18.97
C LEU A 52 0.47 14.53 18.04
N GLN A 53 0.62 15.84 17.92
CA GLN A 53 1.67 16.47 17.08
C GLN A 53 3.08 16.23 17.59
N LYS A 54 3.23 15.93 18.89
CA LYS A 54 4.54 15.59 19.49
C LYS A 54 4.89 14.10 19.29
N ASP A 55 3.90 13.24 19.41
CA ASP A 55 4.10 11.78 19.42
C ASP A 55 4.11 11.19 17.99
N TYR A 56 3.45 11.87 17.04
CA TYR A 56 3.28 11.39 15.67
C TYR A 56 3.77 12.42 14.64
N ILE A 57 4.41 11.92 13.61
CA ILE A 57 4.87 12.76 12.50
C ILE A 57 3.73 13.08 11.51
N LEU A 58 2.78 12.15 11.36
CA LEU A 58 1.56 12.28 10.59
C LEU A 58 0.37 11.92 11.47
N VAL A 59 -0.64 12.78 11.51
CA VAL A 59 -1.89 12.56 12.23
C VAL A 59 -3.06 12.82 11.30
N LEU A 60 -4.01 11.90 11.26
CA LEU A 60 -5.32 12.07 10.64
C LEU A 60 -6.38 12.02 11.74
N LYS A 61 -7.25 13.01 11.81
CA LYS A 61 -8.35 13.09 12.77
C LYS A 61 -9.67 13.32 12.05
N ASP A 62 -10.52 12.29 12.06
CA ASP A 62 -11.83 12.28 11.40
C ASP A 62 -11.78 12.68 9.92
N LEU A 63 -10.69 12.31 9.22
CA LEU A 63 -10.44 12.71 7.85
C LEU A 63 -11.53 12.21 6.92
N THR A 64 -12.32 13.12 6.35
CA THR A 64 -13.50 12.80 5.55
C THR A 64 -13.51 13.57 4.24
N LYS A 65 -13.89 12.87 3.16
CA LYS A 65 -14.05 13.46 1.83
C LYS A 65 -15.35 13.09 1.18
N TYR A 66 -16.14 14.11 0.87
CA TYR A 66 -17.28 14.01 -0.03
C TYR A 66 -16.94 14.57 -1.41
N TYR A 67 -17.30 13.85 -2.46
CA TYR A 67 -17.40 14.37 -3.82
C TYR A 67 -18.88 14.49 -4.16
N ASN A 68 -19.43 15.69 -4.06
CA ASN A 68 -20.87 15.92 -4.12
C ASN A 68 -21.60 15.03 -3.07
N LYS A 69 -22.38 14.06 -3.55
CA LYS A 69 -23.12 13.11 -2.69
C LYS A 69 -22.33 11.84 -2.35
N LEU A 70 -21.19 11.61 -3.03
CA LEU A 70 -20.39 10.41 -2.85
C LEU A 70 -19.43 10.58 -1.68
N LEU A 71 -19.59 9.78 -0.63
CA LEU A 71 -18.65 9.66 0.46
C LEU A 71 -17.48 8.77 0.01
N ALA A 72 -16.34 9.39 -0.31
CA ALA A 72 -15.16 8.69 -0.81
C ALA A 72 -14.20 8.26 0.31
N VAL A 73 -14.17 9.02 1.41
CA VAL A 73 -13.36 8.72 2.61
C VAL A 73 -14.19 9.13 3.82
N ASN A 74 -14.30 8.24 4.82
CA ASN A 74 -15.19 8.38 5.95
C ASN A 74 -14.46 8.33 7.29
N GLY A 75 -14.21 9.47 7.90
CA GLY A 75 -13.80 9.62 9.29
C GLY A 75 -12.49 8.86 9.66
N LEU A 76 -11.48 8.86 8.80
CA LEU A 76 -10.24 8.16 9.11
C LEU A 76 -9.48 8.82 10.25
N CYS A 77 -9.13 8.01 11.26
CA CYS A 77 -8.27 8.39 12.36
C CYS A 77 -7.01 7.52 12.34
N LEU A 78 -5.82 8.17 12.36
CA LEU A 78 -4.54 7.47 12.26
C LEU A 78 -3.43 8.34 12.80
N GLY A 79 -2.53 7.75 13.60
CA GLY A 79 -1.25 8.32 13.97
C GLY A 79 -0.11 7.48 13.39
N VAL A 80 0.82 8.10 12.63
CA VAL A 80 2.01 7.44 12.11
C VAL A 80 3.25 8.04 12.75
N LYS A 81 4.14 7.17 13.23
CA LYS A 81 5.37 7.60 13.91
C LYS A 81 6.53 7.78 12.94
N GLN A 82 7.58 8.43 13.40
CA GLN A 82 8.87 8.45 12.70
C GLN A 82 9.44 7.02 12.65
N PHE A 83 10.24 6.69 11.64
CA PHE A 83 10.76 5.35 11.38
C PHE A 83 9.68 4.28 11.07
N GLU A 84 8.47 4.71 10.80
CA GLU A 84 7.37 3.81 10.46
C GLU A 84 7.13 3.78 8.95
N CYS A 85 6.91 2.58 8.42
CA CYS A 85 6.34 2.40 7.09
C CYS A 85 4.89 1.95 7.25
N PHE A 86 3.96 2.80 6.87
CA PHE A 86 2.53 2.56 6.98
C PHE A 86 1.90 2.24 5.62
N GLY A 87 1.22 1.10 5.52
CA GLY A 87 0.56 0.65 4.30
C GLY A 87 -0.95 0.91 4.30
N LEU A 88 -1.47 1.49 3.23
CA LEU A 88 -2.90 1.52 2.92
C LEU A 88 -3.21 0.43 1.89
N LEU A 89 -3.66 -0.72 2.35
CA LEU A 89 -4.03 -1.84 1.49
C LEU A 89 -5.50 -1.77 1.11
N GLY A 90 -5.84 -2.07 -0.12
CA GLY A 90 -7.24 -2.14 -0.56
C GLY A 90 -7.40 -2.24 -2.06
N LEU A 91 -8.58 -2.64 -2.49
CA LEU A 91 -8.93 -2.73 -3.91
C LEU A 91 -9.03 -1.34 -4.55
N ASN A 92 -9.11 -1.31 -5.88
CA ASN A 92 -9.36 -0.08 -6.61
C ASN A 92 -10.73 0.51 -6.21
N GLY A 93 -10.77 1.84 -6.04
CA GLY A 93 -11.97 2.52 -5.55
C GLY A 93 -12.16 2.51 -4.01
N ALA A 94 -11.28 1.87 -3.23
CA ALA A 94 -11.39 1.85 -1.77
C ALA A 94 -11.20 3.21 -1.08
N GLY A 95 -10.70 4.24 -1.79
CA GLY A 95 -10.44 5.57 -1.25
C GLY A 95 -8.96 5.91 -1.00
N LYS A 96 -8.01 4.99 -1.29
CA LYS A 96 -6.56 5.16 -1.04
C LYS A 96 -5.99 6.42 -1.67
N THR A 97 -6.12 6.57 -2.99
CA THR A 97 -5.62 7.74 -3.73
C THR A 97 -6.32 9.04 -3.30
N THR A 98 -7.61 8.99 -2.95
CA THR A 98 -8.33 10.15 -2.39
C THR A 98 -7.73 10.58 -1.05
N THR A 99 -7.40 9.62 -0.18
CA THR A 99 -6.72 9.89 1.09
C THR A 99 -5.35 10.54 0.84
N PHE A 100 -4.57 10.04 -0.12
CA PHE A 100 -3.29 10.66 -0.49
C PHE A 100 -3.46 12.07 -1.05
N LYS A 101 -4.43 12.30 -1.93
CA LYS A 101 -4.74 13.63 -2.46
C LYS A 101 -5.10 14.64 -1.38
N MET A 102 -5.79 14.20 -0.32
CA MET A 102 -6.05 15.06 0.85
C MET A 102 -4.77 15.34 1.62
N MET A 103 -3.93 14.31 1.87
CA MET A 103 -2.68 14.47 2.63
C MET A 103 -1.62 15.32 1.89
N THR A 104 -1.62 15.33 0.57
CA THR A 104 -0.74 16.19 -0.25
C THR A 104 -1.30 17.58 -0.50
N GLY A 105 -2.59 17.80 -0.16
CA GLY A 105 -3.30 19.05 -0.38
C GLY A 105 -3.77 19.26 -1.82
N ASP A 106 -3.72 18.23 -2.67
CA ASP A 106 -4.26 18.27 -4.04
C ASP A 106 -5.79 18.39 -4.04
N VAL A 107 -6.43 17.82 -3.01
CA VAL A 107 -7.88 17.88 -2.80
C VAL A 107 -8.19 18.36 -1.38
N LYS A 108 -9.09 19.34 -1.25
CA LYS A 108 -9.53 19.85 0.06
C LYS A 108 -10.22 18.78 0.90
N ILE A 109 -9.89 18.74 2.18
CA ILE A 109 -10.56 17.94 3.20
C ILE A 109 -11.96 18.51 3.43
N THR A 110 -13.00 17.68 3.39
CA THR A 110 -14.37 18.13 3.65
C THR A 110 -14.63 18.29 5.15
N TYR A 111 -14.29 17.27 5.96
CA TYR A 111 -14.42 17.29 7.41
C TYR A 111 -13.20 16.64 8.07
N GLY A 112 -12.95 16.97 9.34
CA GLY A 112 -11.78 16.51 10.06
C GLY A 112 -10.54 17.34 9.77
N GLU A 113 -9.39 16.88 10.19
CA GLU A 113 -8.11 17.59 10.07
C GLU A 113 -6.96 16.59 9.88
N ALA A 114 -5.84 17.06 9.30
CA ALA A 114 -4.60 16.30 9.25
C ALA A 114 -3.39 17.18 9.47
N TRP A 115 -2.38 16.62 10.14
CA TRP A 115 -1.13 17.34 10.45
C TRP A 115 0.07 16.53 10.00
N VAL A 116 1.05 17.22 9.42
CA VAL A 116 2.37 16.68 9.11
C VAL A 116 3.41 17.44 9.92
N LYS A 117 4.13 16.79 10.81
CA LYS A 117 5.11 17.38 11.71
C LYS A 117 4.57 18.64 12.43
N GLY A 118 3.30 18.57 12.89
CA GLY A 118 2.61 19.65 13.57
C GLY A 118 2.03 20.74 12.69
N TYR A 119 2.23 20.70 11.37
CA TYR A 119 1.64 21.68 10.45
C TYR A 119 0.32 21.14 9.89
N SER A 120 -0.75 21.93 10.05
CA SER A 120 -2.09 21.61 9.52
C SER A 120 -2.11 21.65 7.99
N ILE A 121 -2.68 20.63 7.39
CA ILE A 121 -2.88 20.54 5.94
C ILE A 121 -3.92 21.57 5.46
N LYS A 122 -4.93 21.87 6.28
CA LYS A 122 -5.97 22.86 5.92
C LYS A 122 -5.44 24.29 5.90
N SER A 123 -4.70 24.67 6.93
CA SER A 123 -4.30 26.08 7.14
C SER A 123 -2.87 26.38 6.68
N ARG A 124 -1.97 25.40 6.67
CA ARG A 124 -0.55 25.56 6.40
C ARG A 124 -0.02 24.64 5.31
N ILE A 125 -0.79 24.43 4.26
CA ILE A 125 -0.45 23.47 3.18
C ILE A 125 0.91 23.75 2.53
N LYS A 126 1.30 25.02 2.35
CA LYS A 126 2.60 25.37 1.76
C LYS A 126 3.78 24.91 2.62
N ASP A 127 3.63 24.90 3.94
CA ASP A 127 4.67 24.41 4.86
C ASP A 127 4.69 22.88 4.86
N VAL A 128 3.51 22.24 4.82
CA VAL A 128 3.39 20.78 4.69
C VAL A 128 4.04 20.29 3.40
N GLN A 129 3.81 20.96 2.25
CA GLN A 129 4.39 20.56 0.95
C GLN A 129 5.92 20.61 0.92
N LYS A 130 6.56 21.42 1.78
CA LYS A 130 8.03 21.39 1.95
C LYS A 130 8.52 20.15 2.71
N LEU A 131 7.66 19.57 3.55
CA LEU A 131 7.99 18.45 4.43
C LEU A 131 7.62 17.09 3.84
N ILE A 132 6.96 17.04 2.69
CA ILE A 132 6.51 15.81 2.07
C ILE A 132 7.21 15.56 0.75
N GLY A 133 7.51 14.28 0.49
CA GLY A 133 7.78 13.75 -0.83
C GLY A 133 6.57 13.00 -1.35
N TYR A 134 6.28 13.07 -2.64
CA TYR A 134 5.15 12.36 -3.23
C TYR A 134 5.52 11.70 -4.55
N CYS A 135 5.29 10.41 -4.65
CA CYS A 135 5.39 9.63 -5.87
C CYS A 135 3.97 9.22 -6.29
N PRO A 136 3.40 9.80 -7.34
CA PRO A 136 2.04 9.48 -7.80
C PRO A 136 1.98 8.11 -8.47
N GLN A 137 0.77 7.54 -8.61
CA GLN A 137 0.53 6.26 -9.27
C GLN A 137 1.00 6.26 -10.73
N PHE A 138 0.76 7.35 -11.45
CA PHE A 138 1.26 7.57 -12.82
C PHE A 138 2.46 8.48 -12.78
N ASP A 139 3.55 8.06 -13.41
CA ASP A 139 4.81 8.81 -13.39
C ASP A 139 4.64 10.15 -14.10
N ALA A 140 4.77 11.24 -13.35
CA ALA A 140 4.72 12.62 -13.86
C ALA A 140 6.13 13.04 -14.33
N LEU A 141 6.68 12.34 -15.30
CA LEU A 141 8.02 12.55 -15.84
C LEU A 141 7.96 13.25 -17.21
N LEU A 142 8.99 14.01 -17.53
CA LEU A 142 9.14 14.67 -18.83
C LEU A 142 9.93 13.76 -19.77
N ASP A 143 9.28 13.26 -20.81
CA ASP A 143 9.79 12.24 -21.72
C ASP A 143 11.07 12.63 -22.49
N ASP A 144 11.26 13.92 -22.77
CA ASP A 144 12.41 14.41 -23.54
C ASP A 144 13.66 14.74 -22.68
N LEU A 145 13.51 14.81 -21.37
CA LEU A 145 14.63 14.95 -20.45
C LEU A 145 15.31 13.60 -20.22
N THR A 146 16.61 13.65 -19.94
CA THR A 146 17.33 12.49 -19.39
C THR A 146 16.94 12.28 -17.92
N ALA A 147 17.16 11.07 -17.39
CA ALA A 147 16.94 10.80 -15.97
C ALA A 147 17.76 11.75 -15.08
N LYS A 148 19.00 12.07 -15.48
CA LYS A 148 19.87 13.01 -14.77
C LYS A 148 19.32 14.44 -14.78
N GLU A 149 18.88 14.91 -15.94
CA GLU A 149 18.28 16.25 -16.07
C GLU A 149 16.98 16.36 -15.25
N SER A 150 16.16 15.31 -15.24
CA SER A 150 14.95 15.24 -14.41
C SER A 150 15.30 15.38 -12.93
N LEU A 151 16.25 14.59 -12.42
CA LEU A 151 16.69 14.67 -11.02
C LEU A 151 17.26 16.06 -10.71
N THR A 152 18.09 16.62 -11.58
CA THR A 152 18.67 17.96 -11.42
C THR A 152 17.58 19.04 -11.38
N MET A 153 16.63 18.99 -12.29
CA MET A 153 15.51 19.94 -12.35
C MET A 153 14.70 19.94 -11.06
N PHE A 154 14.29 18.74 -10.58
CA PHE A 154 13.55 18.64 -9.33
C PHE A 154 14.38 19.00 -8.10
N ALA A 155 15.70 18.75 -8.11
CA ALA A 155 16.60 19.18 -7.05
C ALA A 155 16.65 20.72 -6.96
N LEU A 156 16.81 21.41 -8.08
CA LEU A 156 16.77 22.86 -8.13
C LEU A 156 15.43 23.43 -7.67
N LEU A 157 14.30 22.82 -8.08
CA LEU A 157 12.96 23.22 -7.63
C LEU A 157 12.77 23.04 -6.12
N ARG A 158 13.49 22.10 -5.51
CA ARG A 158 13.51 21.87 -4.05
C ARG A 158 14.55 22.74 -3.32
N GLY A 159 15.29 23.60 -4.04
CA GLY A 159 16.27 24.52 -3.47
C GLY A 159 17.62 23.89 -3.18
N VAL A 160 17.95 22.75 -3.77
CA VAL A 160 19.29 22.16 -3.69
C VAL A 160 20.25 23.01 -4.52
N PRO A 161 21.43 23.39 -3.99
CA PRO A 161 22.44 24.14 -4.75
C PRO A 161 22.87 23.41 -6.02
N MET A 162 23.16 24.16 -7.09
CA MET A 162 23.51 23.57 -8.38
C MET A 162 24.73 22.64 -8.30
N ASP A 163 25.71 23.01 -7.48
CA ASP A 163 26.93 22.22 -7.28
C ASP A 163 26.67 20.84 -6.66
N ASP A 164 25.62 20.74 -5.82
CA ASP A 164 25.24 19.50 -5.15
C ASP A 164 24.32 18.62 -6.00
N CYS A 165 23.66 19.19 -7.03
CA CYS A 165 22.67 18.48 -7.84
C CYS A 165 23.26 17.24 -8.54
N LYS A 166 24.51 17.34 -9.05
CA LYS A 166 25.18 16.22 -9.72
C LYS A 166 25.43 15.07 -8.75
N TYR A 167 25.97 15.38 -7.57
CA TYR A 167 26.22 14.39 -6.53
C TYR A 167 24.92 13.72 -6.07
N LEU A 168 23.86 14.50 -5.86
CA LEU A 168 22.56 13.99 -5.46
C LEU A 168 21.97 13.06 -6.52
N ALA A 169 22.02 13.43 -7.81
CA ALA A 169 21.53 12.60 -8.90
C ALA A 169 22.31 11.27 -8.99
N ASP A 170 23.64 11.30 -8.91
CA ASP A 170 24.47 10.11 -8.92
C ASP A 170 24.24 9.22 -7.69
N LYS A 171 24.00 9.81 -6.50
CA LYS A 171 23.66 9.09 -5.28
C LYS A 171 22.33 8.38 -5.40
N LEU A 172 21.26 9.10 -5.75
CA LEU A 172 19.91 8.52 -5.90
C LEU A 172 19.88 7.40 -6.96
N ALA A 173 20.60 7.59 -8.07
CA ALA A 173 20.68 6.56 -9.11
C ALA A 173 21.39 5.29 -8.65
N ARG A 174 22.38 5.40 -7.75
CA ARG A 174 23.02 4.24 -7.11
C ARG A 174 22.09 3.57 -6.10
N ASP A 175 21.45 4.36 -5.23
CA ASP A 175 20.60 3.87 -4.16
C ASP A 175 19.38 3.10 -4.71
N PHE A 176 18.90 3.47 -5.91
CA PHE A 176 17.77 2.84 -6.60
C PHE A 176 18.18 1.98 -7.81
N ASP A 177 19.47 1.72 -7.99
CA ASP A 177 20.01 0.82 -9.04
C ASP A 177 19.52 1.14 -10.46
N PHE A 178 19.69 2.41 -10.89
CA PHE A 178 19.48 2.82 -12.29
C PHE A 178 20.62 3.70 -12.84
N GLN A 179 21.79 3.67 -12.23
CA GLN A 179 22.94 4.50 -12.59
C GLN A 179 23.33 4.38 -14.08
N ARG A 180 23.22 3.16 -14.64
CA ARG A 180 23.53 2.89 -16.06
C ARG A 180 22.57 3.59 -17.03
N HIS A 181 21.46 4.09 -16.52
CA HIS A 181 20.40 4.71 -17.31
C HIS A 181 20.29 6.24 -17.12
N LEU A 182 21.17 6.85 -16.31
CA LEU A 182 21.13 8.28 -15.98
C LEU A 182 21.13 9.21 -17.21
N ASN A 183 21.89 8.86 -18.24
CA ASN A 183 22.01 9.66 -19.47
C ASN A 183 21.01 9.29 -20.56
N LYS A 184 20.10 8.33 -20.30
CA LYS A 184 19.02 7.98 -21.22
C LYS A 184 17.85 8.93 -21.04
N LYS A 185 17.17 9.26 -22.13
CA LYS A 185 15.90 10.00 -22.06
C LYS A 185 14.84 9.17 -21.34
N VAL A 186 13.94 9.84 -20.63
CA VAL A 186 12.86 9.20 -19.87
C VAL A 186 12.02 8.29 -20.77
N LYS A 187 11.71 8.68 -22.00
CA LYS A 187 10.99 7.85 -22.98
C LYS A 187 11.67 6.53 -23.33
N GLU A 188 12.99 6.46 -23.18
CA GLU A 188 13.81 5.27 -23.48
C GLU A 188 13.97 4.33 -22.27
N LEU A 189 13.50 4.75 -21.11
CA LEU A 189 13.54 3.95 -19.88
C LEU A 189 12.43 2.89 -19.90
N SER A 190 12.73 1.71 -19.36
CA SER A 190 11.69 0.73 -19.02
C SER A 190 10.73 1.28 -17.95
N GLY A 191 9.52 0.74 -17.88
CA GLY A 191 8.54 1.14 -16.85
C GLY A 191 9.10 1.04 -15.44
N GLY A 192 9.85 -0.03 -15.13
CA GLY A 192 10.52 -0.18 -13.83
C GLY A 192 11.54 0.93 -13.55
N ASN A 193 12.34 1.33 -14.54
CA ASN A 193 13.30 2.42 -14.37
C ASN A 193 12.62 3.80 -14.28
N LYS A 194 11.51 4.02 -15.00
CA LYS A 194 10.68 5.23 -14.83
C LYS A 194 10.16 5.31 -13.40
N ARG A 195 9.68 4.20 -12.86
CA ARG A 195 9.16 4.12 -11.49
C ARG A 195 10.24 4.35 -10.44
N LYS A 196 11.45 3.76 -10.62
CA LYS A 196 12.62 4.03 -9.78
C LYS A 196 12.98 5.52 -9.79
N LEU A 197 12.99 6.14 -10.97
CA LEU A 197 13.25 7.58 -11.13
C LEU A 197 12.19 8.42 -10.41
N SER A 198 10.90 8.12 -10.61
CA SER A 198 9.78 8.82 -9.97
C SER A 198 9.86 8.73 -8.44
N THR A 199 10.16 7.53 -7.91
CA THR A 199 10.38 7.32 -6.48
C THR A 199 11.60 8.11 -5.96
N SER A 200 12.70 8.12 -6.72
CA SER A 200 13.90 8.89 -6.35
C SER A 200 13.63 10.39 -6.29
N ILE A 201 12.82 10.92 -7.21
CA ILE A 201 12.39 12.33 -7.21
C ILE A 201 11.62 12.67 -5.93
N SER A 202 10.79 11.76 -5.42
CA SER A 202 10.06 12.00 -4.17
C SER A 202 10.94 12.15 -2.94
N LEU A 203 12.19 11.71 -3.00
CA LEU A 203 13.17 11.80 -1.91
C LEU A 203 14.03 13.06 -1.96
N ILE A 204 13.96 13.83 -3.05
CA ILE A 204 14.74 15.05 -3.21
C ILE A 204 14.31 16.10 -2.17
N GLY A 205 15.30 16.76 -1.55
CA GLY A 205 15.07 17.71 -0.48
C GLY A 205 14.92 17.09 0.91
N ASP A 206 15.21 15.79 1.02
CA ASP A 206 15.25 15.04 2.28
C ASP A 206 13.95 15.13 3.12
N PRO A 207 12.76 14.91 2.52
CA PRO A 207 11.49 15.07 3.21
C PRO A 207 11.36 14.08 4.39
N PRO A 208 10.84 14.51 5.55
CA PRO A 208 10.61 13.62 6.68
C PRO A 208 9.45 12.64 6.47
N VAL A 209 8.49 12.95 5.58
CA VAL A 209 7.35 12.08 5.24
C VAL A 209 7.31 11.88 3.72
N ILE A 210 7.15 10.63 3.31
CA ILE A 210 7.14 10.23 1.90
C ILE A 210 5.86 9.46 1.61
N TYR A 211 5.09 9.92 0.63
CA TYR A 211 3.89 9.27 0.13
C TYR A 211 4.17 8.57 -1.19
N LEU A 212 3.87 7.28 -1.28
CA LEU A 212 4.09 6.45 -2.46
C LEU A 212 2.77 5.81 -2.89
N ASP A 213 2.21 6.26 -4.01
CA ASP A 213 0.96 5.71 -4.52
C ASP A 213 1.25 4.54 -5.47
N GLU A 214 1.01 3.31 -4.99
CA GLU A 214 1.26 2.05 -5.70
C GLU A 214 2.68 1.97 -6.32
N PRO A 215 3.77 2.06 -5.50
CA PRO A 215 5.12 2.29 -6.01
C PRO A 215 5.68 1.17 -6.88
N THR A 216 5.16 -0.06 -6.80
CA THR A 216 5.70 -1.23 -7.52
C THR A 216 4.80 -1.75 -8.63
N THR A 217 3.69 -1.06 -8.92
CA THR A 217 2.75 -1.48 -9.96
C THR A 217 3.44 -1.55 -11.33
N GLY A 218 3.26 -2.67 -12.03
CA GLY A 218 3.85 -2.89 -13.36
C GLY A 218 5.34 -3.24 -13.38
N MET A 219 5.98 -3.47 -12.22
CA MET A 219 7.37 -3.90 -12.14
C MET A 219 7.48 -5.43 -12.09
N ASP A 220 8.59 -5.95 -12.63
CA ASP A 220 8.97 -7.35 -12.48
C ASP A 220 9.40 -7.68 -11.03
N PRO A 221 9.31 -8.95 -10.59
CA PRO A 221 9.59 -9.33 -9.19
C PRO A 221 10.99 -8.98 -8.70
N ALA A 222 12.00 -9.07 -9.56
CA ALA A 222 13.37 -8.73 -9.18
C ALA A 222 13.52 -7.23 -8.92
N THR A 223 13.01 -6.40 -9.83
CA THR A 223 13.02 -4.92 -9.69
C THR A 223 12.22 -4.46 -8.48
N LYS A 224 11.07 -5.11 -8.15
CA LYS A 224 10.31 -4.84 -6.93
C LYS A 224 11.15 -5.00 -5.68
N ARG A 225 11.88 -6.11 -5.55
CA ARG A 225 12.73 -6.39 -4.38
C ARG A 225 13.80 -5.32 -4.17
N TYR A 226 14.47 -4.89 -5.24
CA TYR A 226 15.45 -3.78 -5.15
C TYR A 226 14.81 -2.47 -4.66
N LEU A 227 13.60 -2.16 -5.14
CA LEU A 227 12.88 -0.98 -4.69
C LEU A 227 12.48 -1.11 -3.21
N TRP A 228 12.03 -2.28 -2.77
CA TRP A 228 11.70 -2.54 -1.37
C TRP A 228 12.92 -2.37 -0.46
N ASP A 229 14.06 -2.92 -0.83
CA ASP A 229 15.31 -2.77 -0.07
C ASP A 229 15.73 -1.30 0.04
N ALA A 230 15.59 -0.53 -1.03
CA ALA A 230 15.87 0.89 -1.02
C ALA A 230 14.91 1.66 -0.09
N LEU A 231 13.62 1.35 -0.12
CA LEU A 231 12.61 1.98 0.73
C LEU A 231 12.78 1.60 2.21
N CYS A 232 13.17 0.35 2.51
CA CYS A 232 13.54 -0.05 3.87
C CYS A 232 14.69 0.80 4.41
N LYS A 233 15.75 1.00 3.62
CA LYS A 233 16.87 1.88 4.00
C LYS A 233 16.41 3.32 4.23
N VAL A 234 15.51 3.83 3.42
CA VAL A 234 14.93 5.18 3.59
C VAL A 234 14.18 5.28 4.93
N ARG A 235 13.34 4.30 5.27
CA ARG A 235 12.66 4.20 6.57
C ARG A 235 13.66 4.15 7.72
N ASP A 236 14.65 3.28 7.63
CA ASP A 236 15.63 3.04 8.69
C ASP A 236 16.53 4.26 8.93
N ASN A 237 16.66 5.14 7.93
CA ASN A 237 17.29 6.46 8.05
C ASN A 237 16.37 7.54 8.69
N GLY A 238 15.29 7.14 9.34
CA GLY A 238 14.45 8.06 10.13
C GLY A 238 13.28 8.67 9.38
N LYS A 239 12.98 8.22 8.17
CA LYS A 239 11.84 8.74 7.40
C LYS A 239 10.56 7.98 7.76
N CYS A 240 9.44 8.69 7.67
CA CYS A 240 8.12 8.09 7.67
C CYS A 240 7.74 7.81 6.20
N VAL A 241 7.41 6.57 5.89
CA VAL A 241 6.93 6.17 4.56
C VAL A 241 5.47 5.77 4.68
N VAL A 242 4.62 6.35 3.86
CA VAL A 242 3.22 5.95 3.73
C VAL A 242 3.01 5.50 2.29
N LEU A 243 2.57 4.26 2.11
CA LEU A 243 2.34 3.73 0.77
C LEU A 243 0.92 3.20 0.60
N THR A 244 0.41 3.26 -0.62
CA THR A 244 -0.79 2.52 -1.01
C THR A 244 -0.37 1.28 -1.78
N SER A 245 -1.13 0.20 -1.60
CA SER A 245 -0.93 -1.04 -2.34
C SER A 245 -2.23 -1.81 -2.50
N HIS A 246 -2.27 -2.68 -3.49
CA HIS A 246 -3.25 -3.75 -3.62
C HIS A 246 -2.62 -5.14 -3.39
N SER A 247 -1.31 -5.19 -3.11
CA SER A 247 -0.54 -6.42 -2.86
C SER A 247 -0.22 -6.58 -1.38
N MET A 248 -0.67 -7.69 -0.79
CA MET A 248 -0.33 -8.03 0.59
C MET A 248 1.17 -8.32 0.75
N GLU A 249 1.80 -8.95 -0.27
CA GLU A 249 3.24 -9.26 -0.29
C GLU A 249 4.08 -7.98 -0.14
N GLU A 250 3.71 -6.90 -0.85
CA GLU A 250 4.39 -5.61 -0.73
C GLU A 250 4.26 -5.03 0.69
N CYS A 251 3.05 -5.08 1.25
CA CYS A 251 2.82 -4.61 2.62
C CYS A 251 3.60 -5.44 3.65
N GLU A 252 3.70 -6.75 3.46
CA GLU A 252 4.50 -7.62 4.34
C GLU A 252 5.99 -7.33 4.28
N ALA A 253 6.51 -7.03 3.09
CA ALA A 253 7.93 -6.73 2.90
C ALA A 253 8.34 -5.36 3.45
N LEU A 254 7.46 -4.35 3.36
CA LEU A 254 7.78 -2.95 3.62
C LEU A 254 7.21 -2.41 4.92
N CYS A 255 5.94 -2.76 5.21
CA CYS A 255 5.16 -2.05 6.22
C CYS A 255 5.40 -2.58 7.63
N THR A 256 5.56 -1.69 8.57
CA THR A 256 5.55 -1.98 10.03
C THR A 256 4.11 -2.15 10.54
N ARG A 257 3.20 -1.32 10.02
CA ARG A 257 1.75 -1.38 10.24
C ARG A 257 1.04 -1.13 8.93
N LEU A 258 -0.17 -1.65 8.82
CA LEU A 258 -1.04 -1.37 7.68
C LEU A 258 -2.50 -1.25 8.12
N ALA A 259 -3.28 -0.57 7.30
CA ALA A 259 -4.75 -0.59 7.37
C ALA A 259 -5.32 -1.16 6.08
N ILE A 260 -6.32 -2.02 6.19
CA ILE A 260 -7.11 -2.47 5.05
C ILE A 260 -8.28 -1.52 4.88
N MET A 261 -8.36 -0.91 3.69
CA MET A 261 -9.35 0.10 3.36
C MET A 261 -10.41 -0.48 2.42
N VAL A 262 -11.69 -0.30 2.77
CA VAL A 262 -12.84 -0.71 1.94
C VAL A 262 -13.90 0.38 1.99
N ASN A 263 -14.37 0.83 0.84
CA ASN A 263 -15.42 1.85 0.71
C ASN A 263 -15.18 3.08 1.60
N GLY A 264 -13.98 3.63 1.57
CA GLY A 264 -13.62 4.83 2.32
C GLY A 264 -13.35 4.63 3.81
N ASN A 265 -13.44 3.42 4.35
CA ASN A 265 -13.30 3.12 5.78
C ASN A 265 -12.11 2.19 6.03
N PHE A 266 -11.46 2.33 7.18
CA PHE A 266 -10.58 1.28 7.69
C PHE A 266 -11.41 0.11 8.18
N LYS A 267 -11.11 -1.10 7.71
CA LYS A 267 -11.76 -2.34 8.15
C LYS A 267 -10.93 -3.08 9.20
N CYS A 268 -9.62 -3.01 9.11
CA CYS A 268 -8.72 -3.50 10.14
C CYS A 268 -7.41 -2.69 10.10
N LEU A 269 -6.70 -2.68 11.21
CA LEU A 269 -5.46 -1.93 11.40
C LEU A 269 -4.54 -2.71 12.32
N GLY A 270 -3.25 -2.78 11.99
CA GLY A 270 -2.25 -3.44 12.83
C GLY A 270 -0.98 -3.81 12.08
N SER A 271 -0.07 -4.51 12.75
CA SER A 271 1.08 -5.10 12.07
C SER A 271 0.64 -6.28 11.19
N THR A 272 1.41 -6.60 10.17
CA THR A 272 1.12 -7.73 9.26
C THR A 272 0.95 -9.04 10.02
N GLN A 273 1.81 -9.28 11.03
CA GLN A 273 1.73 -10.47 11.88
C GLN A 273 0.46 -10.49 12.74
N HIS A 274 0.09 -9.35 13.33
CA HIS A 274 -1.14 -9.21 14.13
C HIS A 274 -2.38 -9.51 13.28
N LEU A 275 -2.46 -8.92 12.07
CA LEU A 275 -3.59 -9.14 11.17
C LEU A 275 -3.66 -10.58 10.67
N LYS A 276 -2.50 -11.20 10.37
CA LYS A 276 -2.47 -12.63 10.04
C LYS A 276 -3.02 -13.47 11.19
N ASN A 277 -2.54 -13.25 12.41
CA ASN A 277 -3.01 -14.01 13.58
C ASN A 277 -4.50 -13.79 13.87
N LYS A 278 -5.00 -12.57 13.66
CA LYS A 278 -6.40 -12.20 13.94
C LYS A 278 -7.38 -12.73 12.90
N PHE A 279 -6.97 -12.76 11.63
CA PHE A 279 -7.85 -13.10 10.49
C PHE A 279 -7.46 -14.41 9.80
N ALA A 280 -6.38 -15.09 10.20
CA ALA A 280 -6.04 -16.41 9.70
C ALA A 280 -6.98 -17.44 10.32
N GLU A 281 -8.10 -17.70 9.66
CA GLU A 281 -9.08 -18.71 10.07
C GLU A 281 -8.74 -20.10 9.51
N GLY A 282 -7.49 -20.58 9.61
CA GLY A 282 -7.17 -21.92 9.13
C GLY A 282 -5.85 -22.02 8.39
N TYR A 283 -5.66 -23.20 7.80
CA TYR A 283 -4.41 -23.55 7.11
C TYR A 283 -4.67 -23.83 5.63
N THR A 284 -3.73 -23.43 4.79
CA THR A 284 -3.74 -23.79 3.37
C THR A 284 -2.89 -25.05 3.17
N LEU A 285 -3.50 -26.13 2.73
CA LEU A 285 -2.82 -27.36 2.37
C LEU A 285 -2.72 -27.47 0.84
N THR A 286 -1.50 -27.45 0.31
CA THR A 286 -1.24 -27.66 -1.11
C THR A 286 -0.57 -29.01 -1.29
N ILE A 287 -1.13 -29.88 -2.12
CA ILE A 287 -0.64 -31.24 -2.40
C ILE A 287 -0.24 -31.30 -3.87
N LYS A 288 1.01 -31.67 -4.14
CA LYS A 288 1.52 -31.95 -5.48
C LYS A 288 1.47 -33.45 -5.75
N ILE A 289 0.86 -33.83 -6.88
CA ILE A 289 0.65 -35.23 -7.28
C ILE A 289 1.81 -35.69 -8.16
N LYS A 290 2.27 -36.92 -7.95
CA LYS A 290 3.33 -37.54 -8.74
C LYS A 290 2.85 -37.87 -10.15
N LYS A 291 3.59 -37.48 -11.18
CA LYS A 291 3.33 -37.89 -12.56
C LYS A 291 3.62 -39.39 -12.71
N SER A 292 2.63 -40.14 -13.19
CA SER A 292 2.89 -41.52 -13.67
C SER A 292 3.39 -41.45 -15.11
N PRO A 293 4.56 -42.02 -15.44
CA PRO A 293 5.12 -41.96 -16.80
C PRO A 293 4.27 -42.67 -17.86
N ASP A 294 3.40 -43.59 -17.44
CA ASP A 294 2.66 -44.52 -18.31
C ASP A 294 1.16 -44.21 -18.50
N SER A 295 0.65 -43.11 -17.94
CA SER A 295 -0.77 -42.79 -18.07
C SER A 295 -1.05 -41.96 -19.34
N VAL A 296 -1.68 -42.62 -20.31
CA VAL A 296 -2.18 -42.00 -21.57
C VAL A 296 -3.38 -41.07 -21.32
N GLU A 297 -3.96 -41.08 -20.12
CA GLU A 297 -5.07 -40.18 -19.74
C GLU A 297 -4.57 -38.96 -18.94
N PRO A 298 -5.05 -37.76 -19.28
CA PRO A 298 -4.58 -36.49 -18.68
C PRO A 298 -5.08 -36.24 -17.24
N HIS A 299 -5.79 -37.18 -16.62
CA HIS A 299 -6.31 -37.01 -15.26
C HIS A 299 -5.67 -38.05 -14.32
N ALA A 300 -4.68 -37.57 -13.54
CA ALA A 300 -4.24 -38.30 -12.37
C ALA A 300 -5.49 -38.61 -11.50
N ASP A 301 -5.65 -39.85 -11.05
CA ASP A 301 -6.75 -40.23 -10.16
C ASP A 301 -6.60 -39.52 -8.81
N THR A 302 -7.28 -38.36 -8.70
CA THR A 302 -7.24 -37.49 -7.51
C THR A 302 -8.16 -38.00 -6.41
N THR A 303 -9.05 -38.94 -6.72
CA THR A 303 -10.14 -39.41 -5.86
C THR A 303 -9.62 -39.97 -4.54
N GLN A 304 -8.52 -40.74 -4.57
CA GLN A 304 -7.91 -41.27 -3.35
C GLN A 304 -7.32 -40.19 -2.44
N ILE A 305 -6.75 -39.11 -3.02
CA ILE A 305 -6.20 -37.99 -2.26
C ILE A 305 -7.35 -37.12 -1.71
N GLU A 306 -8.40 -36.92 -2.49
CA GLU A 306 -9.60 -36.19 -2.06
C GLU A 306 -10.28 -36.88 -0.89
N ASP A 307 -10.46 -38.21 -0.97
CA ASP A 307 -10.99 -39.06 0.11
C ASP A 307 -10.08 -39.04 1.36
N PHE A 308 -8.77 -39.06 1.16
CA PHE A 308 -7.82 -38.99 2.27
C PHE A 308 -7.93 -37.64 2.99
N VAL A 309 -8.01 -36.53 2.25
CA VAL A 309 -8.18 -35.18 2.83
C VAL A 309 -9.54 -35.08 3.53
N ALA A 310 -10.62 -35.55 2.92
CA ALA A 310 -11.96 -35.51 3.52
C ALA A 310 -12.05 -36.31 4.84
N ARG A 311 -11.38 -37.45 4.92
CA ARG A 311 -11.38 -38.30 6.15
C ARG A 311 -10.56 -37.69 7.27
N ASN A 312 -9.40 -37.14 6.96
CA ASN A 312 -8.48 -36.60 7.99
C ASN A 312 -8.72 -35.16 8.35
N PHE A 313 -9.32 -34.39 7.44
CA PHE A 313 -9.64 -32.98 7.60
C PHE A 313 -11.10 -32.67 7.19
N PRO A 314 -12.10 -33.08 8.02
CA PRO A 314 -13.51 -33.04 7.63
C PRO A 314 -14.06 -31.65 7.28
N LYS A 315 -13.39 -30.58 7.75
CA LYS A 315 -13.75 -29.18 7.47
C LYS A 315 -12.91 -28.56 6.36
N ALA A 316 -12.08 -29.34 5.66
CA ALA A 316 -11.30 -28.85 4.54
C ALA A 316 -12.21 -28.52 3.36
N LYS A 317 -12.01 -27.33 2.78
CA LYS A 317 -12.68 -26.90 1.55
C LYS A 317 -11.67 -26.86 0.41
N GLN A 318 -11.97 -27.54 -0.69
CA GLN A 318 -11.14 -27.49 -1.88
C GLN A 318 -11.26 -26.08 -2.51
N ARG A 319 -10.13 -25.40 -2.72
CA ARG A 319 -10.05 -24.06 -3.34
C ARG A 319 -9.76 -24.14 -4.83
N GLU A 320 -8.72 -24.92 -5.17
CA GLU A 320 -8.24 -25.01 -6.54
C GLU A 320 -7.85 -26.46 -6.86
N LYS A 321 -8.14 -26.85 -8.09
CA LYS A 321 -7.76 -28.14 -8.65
C LYS A 321 -7.13 -27.89 -10.02
N HIS A 322 -5.82 -28.02 -10.09
CA HIS A 322 -5.07 -28.04 -11.34
C HIS A 322 -4.52 -29.45 -11.57
N GLN A 323 -4.13 -29.77 -12.78
CA GLN A 323 -3.77 -31.14 -13.21
C GLN A 323 -2.85 -31.93 -12.23
N GLU A 324 -1.96 -31.23 -11.51
CA GLU A 324 -0.98 -31.85 -10.60
C GLU A 324 -1.00 -31.24 -9.20
N LEU A 325 -1.85 -30.23 -8.96
CA LEU A 325 -1.86 -29.45 -7.72
C LEU A 325 -3.26 -29.37 -7.16
N LEU A 326 -3.43 -29.85 -5.93
CA LEU A 326 -4.67 -29.73 -5.17
C LEU A 326 -4.45 -28.77 -4.01
N THR A 327 -5.28 -27.72 -3.91
CA THR A 327 -5.21 -26.74 -2.82
C THR A 327 -6.48 -26.81 -1.99
N TYR A 328 -6.31 -27.08 -0.70
CA TYR A 328 -7.39 -27.15 0.30
C TYR A 328 -7.20 -26.04 1.34
N TYR A 329 -8.32 -25.55 1.83
CA TYR A 329 -8.38 -24.66 2.96
C TYR A 329 -8.98 -25.38 4.17
N ILE A 330 -8.19 -25.56 5.24
CA ILE A 330 -8.58 -26.27 6.46
C ILE A 330 -8.99 -25.23 7.50
N VAL A 331 -10.29 -25.11 7.77
CA VAL A 331 -10.86 -24.14 8.73
C VAL A 331 -10.58 -24.54 10.19
N ASP A 332 -10.26 -25.80 10.46
CA ASP A 332 -10.09 -26.32 11.79
C ASP A 332 -8.70 -26.03 12.38
N THR A 333 -8.61 -24.97 13.16
CA THR A 333 -7.39 -24.58 13.87
C THR A 333 -7.11 -25.38 15.14
N SER A 334 -8.03 -26.29 15.54
CA SER A 334 -7.87 -27.11 16.74
C SER A 334 -6.84 -28.26 16.56
N ILE A 335 -6.49 -28.58 15.31
CA ILE A 335 -5.53 -29.66 15.01
C ILE A 335 -4.10 -29.07 15.08
N PRO A 336 -3.24 -29.54 16.01
CA PRO A 336 -1.88 -29.05 16.10
C PRO A 336 -1.06 -29.41 14.83
N TRP A 337 -0.16 -28.53 14.44
CA TRP A 337 0.73 -28.69 13.28
C TRP A 337 1.42 -30.06 13.23
N SER A 338 1.95 -30.50 14.37
CA SER A 338 2.63 -31.81 14.49
C SER A 338 1.75 -32.99 14.07
N ARG A 339 0.45 -32.90 14.37
CA ARG A 339 -0.52 -33.94 13.99
C ARG A 339 -0.85 -33.87 12.50
N MET A 340 -1.00 -32.66 11.97
CA MET A 340 -1.24 -32.46 10.53
C MET A 340 -0.07 -32.97 9.69
N PHE A 341 1.17 -32.60 10.05
CA PHE A 341 2.35 -33.13 9.39
C PHE A 341 2.44 -34.67 9.50
N GLY A 342 2.15 -35.24 10.67
CA GLY A 342 2.16 -36.68 10.85
C GLY A 342 1.14 -37.42 9.97
N ILE A 343 -0.04 -36.86 9.75
CA ILE A 343 -1.06 -37.38 8.84
C ILE A 343 -0.58 -37.28 7.38
N LEU A 344 -0.05 -36.14 6.97
CA LEU A 344 0.41 -35.87 5.60
C LEU A 344 1.62 -36.73 5.24
N GLU A 345 2.55 -36.95 6.17
CA GLU A 345 3.70 -37.83 5.97
C GLU A 345 3.27 -39.30 5.78
N LYS A 346 2.23 -39.78 6.50
CA LYS A 346 1.63 -41.08 6.28
C LYS A 346 0.95 -41.13 4.90
N GLY A 347 0.20 -40.12 4.54
CA GLY A 347 -0.43 -39.98 3.23
C GLY A 347 0.57 -39.99 2.09
N LYS A 348 1.69 -39.27 2.22
CA LYS A 348 2.77 -39.24 1.21
C LYS A 348 3.36 -40.63 0.91
N LYS A 349 3.43 -41.50 1.91
CA LYS A 349 3.93 -42.88 1.75
C LYS A 349 2.90 -43.84 1.14
N GLN A 350 1.62 -43.55 1.28
CA GLN A 350 0.52 -44.45 0.88
C GLN A 350 -0.16 -44.02 -0.43
N LEU A 351 -0.07 -42.78 -0.77
CA LEU A 351 -0.73 -42.14 -1.91
C LEU A 351 0.31 -41.56 -2.87
N ASN A 352 -0.11 -41.31 -4.09
CA ASN A 352 0.76 -40.79 -5.16
C ASN A 352 1.09 -39.26 -4.96
N ILE A 353 1.52 -38.88 -3.75
CA ILE A 353 1.87 -37.51 -3.41
C ILE A 353 3.38 -37.31 -3.65
N GLU A 354 3.72 -36.36 -4.51
CA GLU A 354 5.12 -35.95 -4.74
C GLU A 354 5.62 -35.13 -3.59
N ASP A 355 4.88 -34.07 -3.27
CA ASP A 355 5.21 -33.13 -2.20
C ASP A 355 3.96 -32.43 -1.67
N TYR A 356 4.06 -31.84 -0.49
CA TYR A 356 3.00 -31.02 0.10
C TYR A 356 3.56 -29.81 0.85
N SER A 357 2.79 -28.75 0.90
CA SER A 357 3.06 -27.58 1.75
C SER A 357 1.85 -27.26 2.62
N LEU A 358 2.11 -26.87 3.85
CA LEU A 358 1.13 -26.40 4.81
C LEU A 358 1.50 -24.97 5.23
N GLY A 359 0.60 -24.00 5.00
CA GLY A 359 0.85 -22.59 5.25
C GLY A 359 -0.32 -21.89 5.95
#